data_d04ca8bef0920e15a26b60c78a36bdf0
#
_entry.id   d04ca8bef0920e15a26b60c78a36bdf0
#
_cell.length_a   1.000
_cell.length_b   1.000
_cell.length_c   1.000
_cell.angle_alpha   90.00
_cell.angle_beta   90.00
_cell.angle_gamma   90.00
#
_symmetry.space_group_name_H-M   'P 1'
#
loop_
_entity.id
_entity.type
_entity.pdbx_description
1 polymer ?
#
loop_
_entity_poly.entity_id
_entity_poly.type
_entity_poly.pdbx_seq_one_letter_code
_entity_poly.pdbx_strand_id
1 'polypeptide(L)'
;EKFVMISTDKAVNPTNVMGCSKRIAEIYVQSLARKLSLENKNKKYTSFITTRFGNVLGSNGSVIPRFRKQITDGGPVTVTHPEIIRYFMTIPEACKLVLEAGGMGSGGEIYIFDMGEPVKILDLAKRMIKLSGRTEVKIEFTGLRHGEKLYEELLNVKEQTEMTYHDKIMIANVRQYDYETVKEMITELVNTTQSYDSMKIVGLMKELVPEFISKNSLFEELDHKNEKQEDHKSCGELLDHPSELKRDASSLN
;
A
#
# COMPACT_ATOMS: atom_id res chain seq x y z
N GLU A 1 3.44 23.98 -11.39
CA GLU A 1 3.92 22.65 -11.85
C GLU A 1 3.20 21.54 -11.07
N LYS A 2 3.19 20.32 -11.63
CA LYS A 2 2.60 19.15 -10.96
C LYS A 2 3.59 18.00 -10.93
N PHE A 3 3.63 17.29 -9.82
CA PHE A 3 4.36 16.03 -9.63
C PHE A 3 3.34 14.92 -9.37
N VAL A 4 3.36 13.88 -10.18
CA VAL A 4 2.48 12.71 -10.01
C VAL A 4 3.30 11.51 -9.60
N MET A 5 3.11 11.04 -8.39
CA MET A 5 3.71 9.82 -7.87
C MET A 5 2.91 8.59 -8.31
N ILE A 6 3.58 7.64 -8.92
CA ILE A 6 3.00 6.33 -9.21
C ILE A 6 3.17 5.41 -8.00
N SER A 7 2.06 5.01 -7.41
CA SER A 7 2.00 4.02 -6.32
C SER A 7 1.26 2.74 -6.75
N THR A 8 0.90 1.90 -5.81
CA THR A 8 0.42 0.54 -6.06
C THR A 8 -0.57 0.10 -4.99
N ASP A 9 -1.43 -0.86 -5.31
CA ASP A 9 -2.27 -1.62 -4.39
C ASP A 9 -1.48 -2.24 -3.22
N LYS A 10 -0.21 -2.58 -3.43
CA LYS A 10 0.67 -3.19 -2.42
C LYS A 10 1.13 -2.23 -1.32
N ALA A 11 0.91 -0.92 -1.49
CA ALA A 11 1.10 0.09 -0.46
C ALA A 11 -0.03 0.11 0.58
N VAL A 12 -1.16 -0.54 0.29
CA VAL A 12 -2.30 -0.69 1.21
C VAL A 12 -2.08 -1.91 2.09
N ASN A 13 -2.15 -1.75 3.42
CA ASN A 13 -1.87 -2.82 4.39
C ASN A 13 -0.64 -3.65 3.96
N PRO A 14 0.54 -3.05 3.83
CA PRO A 14 1.68 -3.72 3.23
C PRO A 14 2.08 -4.95 4.04
N THR A 15 2.46 -6.02 3.34
CA THR A 15 2.90 -7.30 3.92
C THR A 15 4.35 -7.62 3.60
N ASN A 16 5.02 -6.71 2.88
CA ASN A 16 6.42 -6.83 2.48
C ASN A 16 7.09 -5.46 2.38
N VAL A 17 8.42 -5.47 2.37
CA VAL A 17 9.27 -4.27 2.34
C VAL A 17 8.97 -3.37 1.14
N MET A 18 8.73 -3.96 -0.05
CA MET A 18 8.43 -3.17 -1.26
C MET A 18 7.11 -2.40 -1.12
N GLY A 19 6.05 -3.05 -0.65
CA GLY A 19 4.77 -2.38 -0.40
C GLY A 19 4.91 -1.28 0.66
N CYS A 20 5.61 -1.58 1.75
CA CYS A 20 5.89 -0.61 2.82
C CYS A 20 6.70 0.59 2.32
N SER A 21 7.75 0.38 1.52
CA SER A 21 8.53 1.49 0.95
C SER A 21 7.70 2.41 0.06
N LYS A 22 6.75 1.86 -0.70
CA LYS A 22 5.79 2.66 -1.47
C LYS A 22 4.83 3.44 -0.57
N ARG A 23 4.38 2.84 0.53
CA ARG A 23 3.53 3.53 1.53
C ARG A 23 4.29 4.68 2.20
N ILE A 24 5.55 4.48 2.59
CA ILE A 24 6.42 5.54 3.13
C ILE A 24 6.53 6.71 2.14
N ALA A 25 6.74 6.42 0.86
CA ALA A 25 6.80 7.45 -0.16
C ALA A 25 5.47 8.22 -0.33
N GLU A 26 4.31 7.53 -0.24
CA GLU A 26 2.99 8.20 -0.21
C GLU A 26 2.86 9.15 0.99
N ILE A 27 3.22 8.67 2.18
CA ILE A 27 3.18 9.47 3.42
C ILE A 27 4.06 10.71 3.30
N TYR A 28 5.27 10.56 2.76
CA TYR A 28 6.18 11.69 2.53
C TYR A 28 5.60 12.71 1.56
N VAL A 29 5.17 12.26 0.37
CA VAL A 29 4.61 13.14 -0.67
C VAL A 29 3.39 13.89 -0.16
N GLN A 30 2.52 13.21 0.57
CA GLN A 30 1.29 13.78 1.11
C GLN A 30 1.56 14.80 2.23
N SER A 31 2.46 14.48 3.17
CA SER A 31 2.85 15.39 4.25
C SER A 31 3.56 16.64 3.71
N LEU A 32 4.42 16.47 2.68
CA LEU A 32 5.07 17.58 1.98
C LEU A 32 4.06 18.49 1.26
N ALA A 33 3.10 17.91 0.53
CA ALA A 33 2.04 18.65 -0.14
C ALA A 33 1.26 19.52 0.84
N ARG A 34 0.88 18.94 1.99
CA ARG A 34 0.19 19.65 3.07
C ARG A 34 1.02 20.81 3.62
N LYS A 35 2.30 20.58 3.94
CA LYS A 35 3.21 21.62 4.42
C LYS A 35 3.26 22.80 3.45
N LEU A 36 3.51 22.51 2.17
CA LEU A 36 3.61 23.53 1.13
C LEU A 36 2.31 24.32 0.95
N SER A 37 1.17 23.65 1.06
CA SER A 37 -0.16 24.31 1.00
C SER A 37 -0.37 25.27 2.16
N LEU A 38 0.08 24.93 3.36
CA LEU A 38 -0.05 25.78 4.56
C LEU A 38 0.91 26.99 4.51
N GLU A 39 2.16 26.80 4.06
CA GLU A 39 3.20 27.82 4.04
C GLU A 39 3.04 28.80 2.86
N ASN A 40 2.48 28.36 1.73
CA ASN A 40 2.49 29.11 0.48
C ASN A 40 1.09 29.54 0.01
N LYS A 41 0.21 29.94 0.91
CA LYS A 41 -1.18 30.33 0.59
C LYS A 41 -1.33 31.32 -0.56
N ASN A 42 -0.30 32.14 -0.84
CA ASN A 42 -0.30 33.17 -1.86
C ASN A 42 0.81 33.01 -2.93
N LYS A 43 1.51 31.87 -2.94
CA LYS A 43 2.61 31.60 -3.89
C LYS A 43 2.33 30.35 -4.69
N LYS A 44 2.78 30.32 -5.95
CA LYS A 44 2.77 29.10 -6.76
C LYS A 44 3.81 28.11 -6.23
N TYR A 45 3.38 26.89 -5.94
CA TYR A 45 4.24 25.76 -5.60
C TYR A 45 3.86 24.53 -6.45
N THR A 46 4.70 23.52 -6.44
CA THR A 46 4.42 22.25 -7.12
C THR A 46 3.29 21.49 -6.40
N SER A 47 2.22 21.17 -7.12
CA SER A 47 1.16 20.30 -6.62
C SER A 47 1.63 18.86 -6.68
N PHE A 48 1.61 18.16 -5.55
CA PHE A 48 2.01 16.76 -5.43
C PHE A 48 0.77 15.86 -5.37
N ILE A 49 0.70 14.89 -6.26
CA ILE A 49 -0.44 13.99 -6.45
C ILE A 49 0.08 12.57 -6.40
N THR A 50 -0.68 11.66 -5.81
CA THR A 50 -0.36 10.22 -5.81
C THR A 50 -1.45 9.45 -6.54
N THR A 51 -1.07 8.42 -7.29
CA THR A 51 -2.00 7.50 -7.94
C THR A 51 -1.74 6.07 -7.49
N ARG A 52 -2.80 5.33 -7.11
CA ARG A 52 -2.77 3.91 -6.73
C ARG A 52 -3.51 3.08 -7.75
N PHE A 53 -2.88 2.04 -8.25
CA PHE A 53 -3.51 1.03 -9.09
C PHE A 53 -2.78 -0.31 -8.97
N GLY A 54 -3.43 -1.38 -9.44
CA GLY A 54 -2.90 -2.74 -9.35
C GLY A 54 -1.89 -3.06 -10.46
N ASN A 55 -1.92 -4.30 -10.96
CA ASN A 55 -0.93 -4.73 -11.94
C ASN A 55 -1.26 -4.18 -13.33
N VAL A 56 -0.20 -3.94 -14.11
CA VAL A 56 -0.31 -3.51 -15.51
C VAL A 56 0.08 -4.65 -16.44
N LEU A 57 -0.81 -4.99 -17.37
CA LEU A 57 -0.62 -6.10 -18.31
C LEU A 57 0.61 -5.89 -19.19
N GLY A 58 1.46 -6.92 -19.29
CA GLY A 58 2.62 -6.90 -20.16
C GLY A 58 3.78 -6.01 -19.70
N SER A 59 3.72 -5.45 -18.49
CA SER A 59 4.82 -4.70 -17.88
C SER A 59 6.04 -5.60 -17.68
N ASN A 60 7.25 -4.99 -17.65
CA ASN A 60 8.51 -5.73 -17.49
C ASN A 60 8.51 -6.53 -16.17
N GLY A 61 8.94 -7.80 -16.23
CA GLY A 61 8.96 -8.69 -15.06
C GLY A 61 7.58 -9.18 -14.59
N SER A 62 6.48 -8.80 -15.26
CA SER A 62 5.12 -9.21 -14.86
C SER A 62 4.81 -10.66 -15.23
N VAL A 63 3.66 -11.14 -14.77
CA VAL A 63 3.23 -12.54 -14.91
C VAL A 63 3.10 -13.00 -16.36
N ILE A 64 2.63 -12.15 -17.27
CA ILE A 64 2.42 -12.50 -18.68
C ILE A 64 3.75 -12.80 -19.42
N PRO A 65 4.76 -11.91 -19.41
CA PRO A 65 6.07 -12.21 -19.98
C PRO A 65 6.70 -13.47 -19.35
N ARG A 66 6.55 -13.66 -18.05
CA ARG A 66 7.07 -14.85 -17.35
C ARG A 66 6.39 -16.11 -17.83
N PHE A 67 5.07 -16.16 -17.89
CA PHE A 67 4.32 -17.33 -18.38
C PHE A 67 4.64 -17.62 -19.84
N ARG A 68 4.71 -16.57 -20.69
CA ARG A 68 5.12 -16.73 -22.09
C ARG A 68 6.47 -17.42 -22.21
N LYS A 69 7.46 -16.97 -21.43
CA LYS A 69 8.80 -17.57 -21.42
C LYS A 69 8.72 -19.04 -20.98
N GLN A 70 8.06 -19.34 -19.87
CA GLN A 70 7.92 -20.71 -19.35
C GLN A 70 7.24 -21.64 -20.36
N ILE A 71 6.18 -21.18 -21.04
CA ILE A 71 5.50 -21.95 -22.09
C ILE A 71 6.42 -22.19 -23.28
N THR A 72 7.17 -21.17 -23.71
CA THR A 72 8.15 -21.31 -24.84
C THR A 72 9.26 -22.29 -24.49
N ASP A 73 9.71 -22.30 -23.24
CA ASP A 73 10.77 -23.22 -22.76
C ASP A 73 10.24 -24.66 -22.51
N GLY A 74 8.95 -24.93 -22.69
CA GLY A 74 8.33 -26.26 -22.49
C GLY A 74 7.74 -26.49 -21.12
N GLY A 75 7.70 -25.48 -20.28
CA GLY A 75 7.12 -25.52 -18.93
C GLY A 75 8.09 -25.94 -17.84
N PRO A 76 7.61 -26.14 -16.61
CA PRO A 76 6.23 -25.90 -16.18
C PRO A 76 5.91 -24.41 -16.05
N VAL A 77 4.62 -24.06 -16.15
CA VAL A 77 4.12 -22.74 -15.76
C VAL A 77 3.92 -22.72 -14.25
N THR A 78 4.61 -21.82 -13.56
CA THR A 78 4.59 -21.76 -12.09
C THR A 78 3.58 -20.73 -11.59
N VAL A 79 2.62 -21.17 -10.77
CA VAL A 79 1.62 -20.34 -10.08
C VAL A 79 1.84 -20.47 -8.56
N THR A 80 1.80 -19.36 -7.84
CA THR A 80 2.12 -19.38 -6.40
C THR A 80 1.00 -20.00 -5.55
N HIS A 81 -0.27 -19.82 -5.94
CA HIS A 81 -1.40 -20.43 -5.25
C HIS A 81 -2.59 -20.57 -6.20
N PRO A 82 -3.40 -21.66 -6.12
CA PRO A 82 -4.55 -21.86 -7.02
C PRO A 82 -5.62 -20.77 -6.92
N GLU A 83 -5.81 -20.17 -5.74
CA GLU A 83 -6.82 -19.15 -5.51
C GLU A 83 -6.29 -17.71 -5.61
N ILE A 84 -5.03 -17.52 -6.01
CA ILE A 84 -4.46 -16.17 -6.10
C ILE A 84 -5.15 -15.35 -7.17
N ILE A 85 -5.59 -14.16 -6.82
CA ILE A 85 -6.20 -13.20 -7.73
C ILE A 85 -5.40 -11.92 -7.82
N ARG A 86 -5.49 -11.25 -8.97
CA ARG A 86 -4.89 -9.92 -9.19
C ARG A 86 -5.81 -9.09 -10.07
N TYR A 87 -5.76 -7.79 -9.85
CA TYR A 87 -6.37 -6.81 -10.74
C TYR A 87 -5.39 -6.42 -11.84
N PHE A 88 -5.92 -6.19 -13.03
CA PHE A 88 -5.11 -5.80 -14.17
C PHE A 88 -5.73 -4.67 -14.96
N MET A 89 -4.90 -3.76 -15.45
CA MET A 89 -5.26 -2.81 -16.50
C MET A 89 -4.22 -2.81 -17.59
N THR A 90 -4.55 -2.27 -18.74
CA THR A 90 -3.61 -2.12 -19.85
C THR A 90 -2.69 -0.91 -19.64
N ILE A 91 -1.50 -0.92 -20.27
CA ILE A 91 -0.58 0.23 -20.20
C ILE A 91 -1.24 1.52 -20.72
N PRO A 92 -1.93 1.54 -21.89
CA PRO A 92 -2.60 2.76 -22.34
C PRO A 92 -3.68 3.27 -21.38
N GLU A 93 -4.42 2.36 -20.74
CA GLU A 93 -5.43 2.73 -19.75
C GLU A 93 -4.78 3.36 -18.51
N ALA A 94 -3.76 2.73 -17.94
CA ALA A 94 -3.01 3.28 -16.82
C ALA A 94 -2.44 4.67 -17.13
N CYS A 95 -1.83 4.85 -18.30
CA CYS A 95 -1.29 6.14 -18.72
C CYS A 95 -2.37 7.23 -18.83
N LYS A 96 -3.53 6.91 -19.43
CA LYS A 96 -4.64 7.86 -19.54
C LYS A 96 -5.17 8.29 -18.17
N LEU A 97 -5.38 7.34 -17.25
CA LEU A 97 -5.88 7.63 -15.91
C LEU A 97 -4.87 8.43 -15.06
N VAL A 98 -3.56 8.16 -15.24
CA VAL A 98 -2.50 8.96 -14.57
C VAL A 98 -2.49 10.41 -15.09
N LEU A 99 -2.64 10.61 -16.40
CA LEU A 99 -2.72 11.96 -16.97
C LEU A 99 -3.98 12.69 -16.51
N GLU A 100 -5.12 11.99 -16.45
CA GLU A 100 -6.39 12.54 -15.97
C GLU A 100 -6.30 12.94 -14.50
N ALA A 101 -5.80 12.05 -13.63
CA ALA A 101 -5.54 12.37 -12.22
C ALA A 101 -4.58 13.55 -12.06
N GLY A 102 -3.52 13.60 -12.88
CA GLY A 102 -2.61 14.73 -12.94
C GLY A 102 -3.30 16.03 -13.38
N GLY A 103 -4.26 15.95 -14.30
CA GLY A 103 -5.08 17.08 -14.75
C GLY A 103 -5.97 17.64 -13.64
N MET A 104 -6.73 16.76 -12.98
CA MET A 104 -7.74 17.15 -11.98
C MET A 104 -7.15 17.51 -10.61
N GLY A 105 -6.02 16.91 -10.22
CA GLY A 105 -5.47 17.06 -8.86
C GLY A 105 -5.02 18.48 -8.55
N SER A 106 -5.25 18.91 -7.33
CA SER A 106 -4.88 20.23 -6.78
C SER A 106 -3.66 20.14 -5.86
N GLY A 107 -3.40 18.95 -5.29
CA GLY A 107 -2.22 18.63 -4.46
C GLY A 107 -2.61 18.01 -3.11
N GLY A 108 -1.95 16.92 -2.77
CA GLY A 108 -2.17 16.15 -1.54
C GLY A 108 -3.11 14.96 -1.69
N GLU A 109 -3.77 14.83 -2.85
CA GLU A 109 -4.71 13.74 -3.10
C GLU A 109 -4.01 12.42 -3.39
N ILE A 110 -4.64 11.32 -2.98
CA ILE A 110 -4.31 9.96 -3.43
C ILE A 110 -5.48 9.47 -4.28
N TYR A 111 -5.26 9.37 -5.57
CA TYR A 111 -6.21 8.86 -6.53
C TYR A 111 -6.12 7.35 -6.64
N ILE A 112 -7.24 6.67 -6.56
CA ILE A 112 -7.38 5.22 -6.72
C ILE A 112 -8.11 4.96 -8.02
N PHE A 113 -7.56 4.05 -8.83
CA PHE A 113 -8.18 3.68 -10.10
C PHE A 113 -9.04 2.43 -9.93
N ASP A 114 -10.24 2.47 -10.48
CA ASP A 114 -11.08 1.29 -10.63
C ASP A 114 -10.37 0.30 -11.56
N MET A 115 -10.08 -0.87 -11.03
CA MET A 115 -9.35 -1.94 -11.72
C MET A 115 -10.29 -2.96 -12.40
N GLY A 116 -11.61 -2.76 -12.31
CA GLY A 116 -12.60 -3.71 -12.81
C GLY A 116 -12.55 -5.06 -12.09
N GLU A 117 -12.83 -6.13 -12.81
CA GLU A 117 -12.95 -7.47 -12.25
C GLU A 117 -11.58 -8.13 -11.97
N PRO A 118 -11.47 -8.81 -10.85
CA PRO A 118 -10.24 -9.54 -10.50
C PRO A 118 -10.06 -10.78 -11.37
N VAL A 119 -8.81 -11.12 -11.67
CA VAL A 119 -8.44 -12.27 -12.52
C VAL A 119 -7.72 -13.31 -11.67
N LYS A 120 -8.19 -14.57 -11.69
CA LYS A 120 -7.44 -15.71 -11.13
C LYS A 120 -6.20 -15.98 -11.99
N ILE A 121 -5.03 -15.99 -11.35
CA ILE A 121 -3.75 -16.21 -12.05
C ILE A 121 -3.69 -17.62 -12.66
N LEU A 122 -4.32 -18.60 -12.01
CA LEU A 122 -4.45 -19.95 -12.55
C LEU A 122 -5.22 -19.96 -13.88
N ASP A 123 -6.32 -19.20 -13.98
CA ASP A 123 -7.12 -19.14 -15.23
C ASP A 123 -6.36 -18.40 -16.33
N LEU A 124 -5.61 -17.36 -15.98
CA LEU A 124 -4.70 -16.69 -16.91
C LEU A 124 -3.66 -17.67 -17.46
N ALA A 125 -3.02 -18.47 -16.61
CA ALA A 125 -2.05 -19.50 -17.02
C ALA A 125 -2.67 -20.52 -17.98
N LYS A 126 -3.85 -21.08 -17.65
CA LYS A 126 -4.58 -22.02 -18.50
C LYS A 126 -4.93 -21.43 -19.86
N ARG A 127 -5.41 -20.17 -19.89
CA ARG A 127 -5.72 -19.47 -21.15
C ARG A 127 -4.47 -19.27 -22.02
N MET A 128 -3.35 -18.88 -21.41
CA MET A 128 -2.09 -18.67 -22.13
C MET A 128 -1.53 -19.97 -22.71
N ILE A 129 -1.57 -21.08 -21.98
CA ILE A 129 -1.19 -22.42 -22.45
C ILE A 129 -2.08 -22.81 -23.64
N LYS A 130 -3.40 -22.68 -23.52
CA LYS A 130 -4.33 -23.00 -24.60
C LYS A 130 -4.07 -22.17 -25.86
N LEU A 131 -3.85 -20.86 -25.72
CA LEU A 131 -3.58 -19.95 -26.85
C LEU A 131 -2.24 -20.21 -27.52
N SER A 132 -1.27 -20.77 -26.80
CA SER A 132 0.04 -21.13 -27.38
C SER A 132 0.03 -22.41 -28.21
N GLY A 133 -1.05 -23.21 -28.12
CA GLY A 133 -1.14 -24.53 -28.73
C GLY A 133 -0.33 -25.62 -28.03
N ARG A 134 0.40 -25.30 -26.96
CA ARG A 134 1.25 -26.22 -26.18
C ARG A 134 0.51 -26.84 -25.01
N THR A 135 -0.53 -27.60 -25.28
CA THR A 135 -1.44 -28.15 -24.27
C THR A 135 -0.78 -29.17 -23.32
N GLU A 136 0.41 -29.67 -23.67
CA GLU A 136 1.23 -30.56 -22.85
C GLU A 136 1.92 -29.85 -21.66
N VAL A 137 2.02 -28.53 -21.68
CA VAL A 137 2.69 -27.75 -20.64
C VAL A 137 1.90 -27.83 -19.33
N LYS A 138 2.56 -28.31 -18.28
CA LYS A 138 1.97 -28.47 -16.94
C LYS A 138 2.01 -27.18 -16.16
N ILE A 139 1.08 -27.04 -15.20
CA ILE A 139 1.07 -25.99 -14.20
C ILE A 139 1.54 -26.58 -12.87
N GLU A 140 2.47 -25.90 -12.20
CA GLU A 140 2.97 -26.27 -10.88
C GLU A 140 2.71 -25.17 -9.87
N PHE A 141 2.36 -25.57 -8.63
CA PHE A 141 2.14 -24.64 -7.53
C PHE A 141 3.39 -24.58 -6.65
N THR A 142 3.90 -23.36 -6.47
CA THR A 142 5.18 -23.12 -5.75
C THR A 142 5.02 -22.66 -4.32
N GLY A 143 3.80 -22.42 -3.85
CA GLY A 143 3.53 -21.71 -2.59
C GLY A 143 3.64 -20.19 -2.72
N LEU A 144 3.01 -19.47 -1.78
CA LEU A 144 3.09 -18.01 -1.70
C LEU A 144 4.52 -17.56 -1.37
N ARG A 145 4.97 -16.49 -1.98
CA ARG A 145 6.26 -15.88 -1.70
C ARG A 145 6.22 -15.10 -0.39
N HIS A 146 7.40 -14.72 0.11
CA HIS A 146 7.50 -13.82 1.25
C HIS A 146 6.71 -12.53 1.01
N GLY A 147 5.77 -12.23 1.91
CA GLY A 147 4.91 -11.06 1.83
C GLY A 147 3.93 -11.02 0.66
N GLU A 148 3.69 -12.14 -0.02
CA GLU A 148 2.68 -12.20 -1.08
C GLU A 148 1.29 -12.38 -0.50
N LYS A 149 0.36 -11.49 -0.89
CA LYS A 149 -1.06 -11.59 -0.52
C LYS A 149 -1.79 -12.52 -1.48
N LEU A 150 -2.74 -13.29 -0.95
CA LEU A 150 -3.67 -14.06 -1.79
C LEU A 150 -4.60 -13.13 -2.59
N TYR A 151 -5.07 -12.07 -1.93
CA TYR A 151 -5.93 -11.02 -2.48
C TYR A 151 -5.28 -9.66 -2.25
N GLU A 152 -5.20 -8.81 -3.29
CA GLU A 152 -4.72 -7.44 -3.16
C GLU A 152 -5.89 -6.50 -2.87
N GLU A 153 -5.62 -5.45 -2.10
CA GLU A 153 -6.58 -4.44 -1.68
C GLU A 153 -6.20 -3.09 -2.29
N LEU A 154 -7.19 -2.35 -2.79
CA LEU A 154 -6.97 -0.98 -3.29
C LEU A 154 -7.14 0.06 -2.19
N LEU A 155 -7.86 -0.32 -1.12
CA LEU A 155 -8.22 0.51 0.02
C LEU A 155 -7.97 -0.23 1.33
N ASN A 156 -7.54 0.49 2.37
CA ASN A 156 -7.57 0.00 3.74
C ASN A 156 -9.03 0.10 4.26
N VAL A 157 -9.43 -0.79 5.17
CA VAL A 157 -10.76 -0.78 5.83
C VAL A 157 -11.08 0.57 6.49
N LYS A 158 -10.06 1.33 6.90
CA LYS A 158 -10.19 2.66 7.53
C LYS A 158 -10.20 3.81 6.53
N GLU A 159 -9.86 3.57 5.27
CA GLU A 159 -9.85 4.57 4.21
C GLU A 159 -11.27 4.67 3.61
N GLN A 160 -11.80 5.88 3.56
CA GLN A 160 -13.03 6.19 2.82
C GLN A 160 -12.66 6.73 1.45
N THR A 161 -13.55 6.59 0.49
CA THR A 161 -13.36 7.16 -0.85
C THR A 161 -14.41 8.22 -1.15
N GLU A 162 -13.98 9.22 -1.90
CA GLU A 162 -14.86 10.19 -2.54
C GLU A 162 -14.82 10.00 -4.05
N MET A 163 -15.99 10.08 -4.68
CA MET A 163 -16.08 10.01 -6.14
C MET A 163 -15.55 11.28 -6.78
N THR A 164 -14.89 11.14 -7.92
CA THR A 164 -14.56 12.28 -8.79
C THR A 164 -15.55 12.42 -9.92
N TYR A 165 -15.37 13.40 -10.82
CA TYR A 165 -16.15 13.48 -12.05
C TYR A 165 -15.83 12.36 -13.06
N HIS A 166 -14.75 11.61 -12.84
CA HIS A 166 -14.33 10.51 -13.70
C HIS A 166 -14.70 9.17 -13.07
N ASP A 167 -15.53 8.38 -13.73
CA ASP A 167 -16.12 7.13 -13.21
C ASP A 167 -15.11 6.11 -12.69
N LYS A 168 -13.87 6.12 -13.22
CA LYS A 168 -12.81 5.19 -12.87
C LYS A 168 -11.77 5.76 -11.89
N ILE A 169 -11.97 6.96 -11.37
CA ILE A 169 -11.02 7.61 -10.46
C ILE A 169 -11.75 8.05 -9.20
N MET A 170 -11.27 7.57 -8.06
CA MET A 170 -11.73 7.94 -6.72
C MET A 170 -10.59 8.61 -5.93
N ILE A 171 -10.93 9.42 -4.94
CA ILE A 171 -9.98 9.99 -3.98
C ILE A 171 -10.04 9.19 -2.70
N ALA A 172 -8.87 8.77 -2.18
CA ALA A 172 -8.77 8.13 -0.87
C ALA A 172 -8.61 9.17 0.23
N ASN A 173 -9.49 9.12 1.23
CA ASN A 173 -9.31 9.84 2.49
C ASN A 173 -8.42 9.02 3.41
N VAL A 174 -7.15 9.42 3.53
CA VAL A 174 -6.14 8.72 4.31
C VAL A 174 -5.72 9.53 5.53
N ARG A 175 -5.12 8.83 6.52
CA ARG A 175 -4.53 9.48 7.70
C ARG A 175 -3.50 10.53 7.27
N GLN A 176 -3.57 11.70 7.89
CA GLN A 176 -2.62 12.79 7.68
C GLN A 176 -1.44 12.68 8.66
N TYR A 177 -0.25 13.01 8.18
CA TYR A 177 0.99 12.98 8.94
C TYR A 177 1.63 14.37 8.98
N ASP A 178 2.33 14.67 10.07
CA ASP A 178 3.16 15.86 10.17
C ASP A 178 4.44 15.70 9.34
N TYR A 179 4.79 16.71 8.54
CA TYR A 179 5.93 16.62 7.62
C TYR A 179 7.27 16.53 8.33
N GLU A 180 7.48 17.33 9.39
CA GLU A 180 8.79 17.35 10.06
C GLU A 180 9.05 16.02 10.75
N THR A 181 8.06 15.46 11.43
CA THR A 181 8.12 14.12 12.01
C THR A 181 8.44 13.04 10.96
N VAL A 182 7.71 13.04 9.84
CA VAL A 182 7.95 12.09 8.74
C VAL A 182 9.35 12.22 8.16
N LYS A 183 9.82 13.46 7.96
CA LYS A 183 11.16 13.75 7.44
C LYS A 183 12.26 13.24 8.36
N GLU A 184 12.11 13.42 9.67
CA GLU A 184 13.07 12.93 10.67
C GLU A 184 13.14 11.40 10.64
N MET A 185 12.00 10.72 10.70
CA MET A 185 11.91 9.25 10.64
C MET A 185 12.51 8.69 9.35
N ILE A 186 12.22 9.31 8.20
CA ILE A 186 12.79 8.89 6.91
C ILE A 186 14.30 9.14 6.89
N THR A 187 14.78 10.23 7.46
CA THR A 187 16.23 10.53 7.53
C THR A 187 16.94 9.46 8.37
N GLU A 188 16.37 9.09 9.52
CA GLU A 188 16.90 8.01 10.35
C GLU A 188 16.89 6.66 9.61
N LEU A 189 15.78 6.34 8.94
CA LEU A 189 15.66 5.13 8.12
C LEU A 189 16.75 5.07 7.04
N VAL A 190 16.95 6.15 6.28
CA VAL A 190 17.97 6.23 5.23
C VAL A 190 19.37 6.06 5.81
N ASN A 191 19.69 6.72 6.93
CA ASN A 191 20.97 6.56 7.58
C ASN A 191 21.20 5.13 8.07
N THR A 192 20.15 4.48 8.59
CA THR A 192 20.21 3.11 9.08
C THR A 192 20.43 2.10 7.96
N THR A 193 20.05 2.39 6.72
CA THR A 193 20.30 1.47 5.59
C THR A 193 21.77 1.16 5.37
N GLN A 194 22.67 2.07 5.75
CA GLN A 194 24.11 1.87 5.63
C GLN A 194 24.67 0.79 6.58
N SER A 195 23.92 0.44 7.63
CA SER A 195 24.30 -0.63 8.55
C SER A 195 24.09 -2.04 7.99
N TYR A 196 23.31 -2.17 6.91
CA TYR A 196 22.85 -3.45 6.34
C TYR A 196 22.09 -4.35 7.34
N ASP A 197 21.67 -3.82 8.49
CA ASP A 197 20.86 -4.52 9.47
C ASP A 197 19.39 -4.50 9.04
N SER A 198 18.97 -5.57 8.38
CA SER A 198 17.60 -5.67 7.84
C SER A 198 16.53 -5.67 8.92
N MET A 199 16.80 -6.22 10.13
CA MET A 199 15.84 -6.22 11.23
C MET A 199 15.62 -4.80 11.76
N LYS A 200 16.69 -4.03 11.94
CA LYS A 200 16.60 -2.63 12.37
C LYS A 200 15.90 -1.76 11.31
N ILE A 201 16.26 -1.92 10.04
CA ILE A 201 15.63 -1.18 8.92
C ILE A 201 14.14 -1.45 8.88
N VAL A 202 13.71 -2.72 8.91
CA VAL A 202 12.30 -3.08 8.87
C VAL A 202 11.56 -2.66 10.14
N GLY A 203 12.23 -2.67 11.31
CA GLY A 203 11.69 -2.11 12.54
C GLY A 203 11.27 -0.65 12.38
N LEU A 204 12.17 0.22 11.89
CA LEU A 204 11.88 1.62 11.60
C LEU A 204 10.80 1.81 10.54
N MET A 205 10.76 0.94 9.53
CA MET A 205 9.67 0.97 8.53
C MET A 205 8.30 0.69 9.17
N LYS A 206 8.22 -0.24 10.13
CA LYS A 206 6.98 -0.55 10.86
C LYS A 206 6.56 0.58 11.82
N GLU A 207 7.50 1.28 12.43
CA GLU A 207 7.21 2.47 13.23
C GLU A 207 6.57 3.59 12.39
N LEU A 208 7.08 3.81 11.18
CA LEU A 208 6.55 4.81 10.26
C LEU A 208 5.22 4.37 9.63
N VAL A 209 5.05 3.07 9.39
CA VAL A 209 3.87 2.46 8.76
C VAL A 209 3.31 1.38 9.70
N PRO A 210 2.51 1.74 10.72
CA PRO A 210 1.99 0.78 11.70
C PRO A 210 1.12 -0.33 11.09
N GLU A 211 0.50 -0.08 9.95
CA GLU A 211 -0.27 -1.08 9.19
C GLU A 211 0.59 -2.11 8.43
N PHE A 212 1.93 -1.99 8.48
CA PHE A 212 2.84 -2.97 7.88
C PHE A 212 2.95 -4.21 8.75
N ILE A 213 2.25 -5.28 8.39
CA ILE A 213 2.31 -6.60 9.03
C ILE A 213 2.99 -7.56 8.06
N SER A 214 4.16 -8.08 8.45
CA SER A 214 4.93 -9.02 7.63
C SER A 214 4.21 -10.35 7.47
N LYS A 215 4.35 -11.01 6.32
CA LYS A 215 3.80 -12.35 6.09
C LYS A 215 4.83 -13.26 5.43
N ASN A 216 4.92 -14.48 5.90
CA ASN A 216 5.83 -15.52 5.37
C ASN A 216 7.30 -15.05 5.33
N SER A 217 7.76 -14.29 6.35
CA SER A 217 9.12 -13.76 6.42
C SER A 217 9.66 -13.70 7.84
N LEU A 218 10.97 -13.67 7.99
CA LEU A 218 11.63 -13.50 9.31
C LEU A 218 11.23 -12.21 10.04
N PHE A 219 10.69 -11.23 9.34
CA PHE A 219 10.26 -9.95 9.93
C PHE A 219 8.94 -10.03 10.70
N GLU A 220 8.25 -11.17 10.71
CA GLU A 220 7.10 -11.42 11.59
C GLU A 220 7.46 -11.32 13.08
N GLU A 221 8.72 -11.60 13.43
CA GLU A 221 9.22 -11.44 14.81
C GLU A 221 9.06 -10.00 15.32
N LEU A 222 9.08 -9.01 14.43
CA LEU A 222 8.92 -7.60 14.78
C LEU A 222 7.45 -7.22 15.06
N ASP A 223 6.49 -7.94 14.49
CA ASP A 223 5.07 -7.67 14.68
C ASP A 223 4.65 -8.02 16.13
N HIS A 224 5.12 -9.12 16.67
CA HIS A 224 4.84 -9.55 18.05
C HIS A 224 5.45 -8.66 19.14
N LYS A 225 6.50 -7.90 18.83
CA LYS A 225 7.07 -6.94 19.77
C LYS A 225 6.23 -5.71 19.95
N ASN A 226 5.56 -5.26 18.91
CA ASN A 226 4.69 -4.08 18.94
C ASN A 226 3.39 -4.34 19.70
N GLU A 227 2.78 -5.53 19.55
CA GLU A 227 1.59 -5.94 20.31
C GLU A 227 1.85 -5.92 21.83
N LYS A 228 3.02 -6.39 22.30
CA LYS A 228 3.38 -6.37 23.71
C LYS A 228 3.66 -4.97 24.27
N GLN A 229 4.02 -4.01 23.44
CA GLN A 229 4.23 -2.62 23.88
C GLN A 229 2.91 -1.83 23.95
N GLU A 230 1.93 -2.14 23.11
CA GLU A 230 0.61 -1.53 23.19
C GLU A 230 -0.17 -2.04 24.40
N ASP A 231 -0.08 -3.33 24.74
CA ASP A 231 -0.70 -3.90 25.94
C ASP A 231 -0.10 -3.31 27.24
N HIS A 232 1.18 -3.00 27.28
CA HIS A 232 1.80 -2.33 28.42
C HIS A 232 1.45 -0.84 28.55
N LYS A 233 1.16 -0.15 27.45
CA LYS A 233 0.70 1.24 27.46
C LYS A 233 -0.77 1.34 27.88
N SER A 234 -1.62 0.43 27.43
CA SER A 234 -3.04 0.40 27.81
C SER A 234 -3.26 -0.01 29.27
N CYS A 235 -2.33 -0.76 29.87
CA CYS A 235 -2.40 -1.14 31.29
C CYS A 235 -1.88 -0.05 32.23
N GLY A 236 -1.07 0.91 31.74
CA GLY A 236 -0.56 2.04 32.51
C GLY A 236 -1.52 3.23 32.67
N GLU A 237 -2.48 3.39 31.76
CA GLU A 237 -3.44 4.51 31.80
C GLU A 237 -4.70 4.26 32.64
N LEU A 238 -4.86 3.08 33.23
CA LEU A 238 -6.04 2.71 34.05
C LEU A 238 -5.88 2.89 35.56
N LEU A 239 -4.76 3.49 36.05
CA LEU A 239 -4.48 3.58 37.49
C LEU A 239 -4.46 4.98 38.10
N ASP A 240 -4.86 6.04 37.41
CA ASP A 240 -4.94 7.39 38.02
C ASP A 240 -6.29 8.08 37.74
N HIS A 241 -7.33 7.63 38.46
CA HIS A 241 -8.45 8.50 38.81
C HIS A 241 -8.83 8.28 40.26
N PRO A 242 -8.49 9.23 41.16
CA PRO A 242 -9.05 9.20 42.54
C PRO A 242 -10.52 9.63 42.52
N SER A 243 -11.32 8.76 43.09
CA SER A 243 -12.70 9.00 43.43
C SER A 243 -12.83 10.20 44.37
N GLU A 244 -13.45 11.28 43.93
CA GLU A 244 -14.08 12.26 44.85
C GLU A 244 -15.61 12.18 44.73
N LEU A 245 -16.16 11.34 45.60
CA LEU A 245 -17.51 11.43 46.08
C LEU A 245 -17.58 12.56 47.12
N LYS A 246 -18.26 13.66 46.84
CA LYS A 246 -18.90 14.46 47.89
C LYS A 246 -20.32 14.76 47.51
N ARG A 247 -21.15 14.27 48.44
CA ARG A 247 -22.56 14.56 48.64
C ARG A 247 -22.79 16.06 48.75
N ASP A 248 -23.88 16.54 48.25
CA ASP A 248 -24.76 17.41 49.02
C ASP A 248 -26.20 17.25 48.53
N ALA A 249 -26.98 16.78 49.47
CA ALA A 249 -28.42 16.83 49.43
C ALA A 249 -28.83 18.19 50.09
N SER A 250 -29.75 18.82 49.52
CA SER A 250 -30.89 19.44 50.22
C SER A 250 -31.44 20.66 49.48
N SER A 251 -32.71 20.64 49.47
CA SER A 251 -33.72 21.69 49.59
C SER A 251 -34.36 22.22 48.30
N LEU A 252 -35.63 21.83 48.23
CA LEU A 252 -36.86 22.67 48.31
C LEU A 252 -37.22 23.49 47.05
N ASN A 253 -38.17 23.16 46.42
CA ASN A 253 -39.61 23.43 46.35
C ASN A 253 -40.20 22.90 45.06
#